data_016eafe6c8305d6c02be84c08838c216
#
_entry.id   016eafe6c8305d6c02be84c08838c216
#
_cell.length_a   1.000
_cell.length_b   1.000
_cell.length_c   1.000
_cell.angle_alpha   90.00
_cell.angle_beta   90.00
_cell.angle_gamma   90.00
#
_symmetry.space_group_name_H-M   'P 1'
#
loop_
_entity.id
_entity.type
_entity.pdbx_description
1 polymer ?
#
loop_
_entity_poly.entity_id
_entity_poly.type
_entity_poly.pdbx_seq_one_letter_code
_entity_poly.pdbx_strand_id
1 'polypeptide(L)'
;MKKRIFLPLLLISILLLCLSACGAPAEDDSAAPAGEGAVTVVDIVGREKTIDYVPQRIAAISGPTYEMTFMLGGQDRVVMVKSGHTTNYPVALLTNPDLANYKGIAANPSSSINIEDFLQNDIDLVLYYDNDTELAKFDNAGIPSVVITVNTGLLDTLEEAQTQTIDEYIDTLTYPMSVLAALLQTEEASSEYEAWRDYCSEKLHMIYDRTSTLADDQRKSVYWANTWGENVLSTYVLKNRYYEVRLAGGDLIGPDGVSGNFPEITREQLFTWDPEVILVDNHGGSPDLVVKDLYNNDTWSTLSAVRNEQIFRIPAGVFFLDKGSTTTLLVMWMATILQPELFADVDMVEEIKYYYNEFYEYELTDEEAQKVIDGWVIQ
;
A
#
# COMPACT_ATOMS: atom_id res chain seq x y z
N MET A 1 -11.75 17.95 -16.48
CA MET A 1 -12.42 18.14 -15.19
C MET A 1 -13.64 17.23 -15.15
N LYS A 2 -13.47 15.97 -14.72
CA LYS A 2 -14.59 15.06 -14.46
C LYS A 2 -14.87 15.12 -12.96
N LYS A 3 -16.03 15.59 -12.58
CA LYS A 3 -16.49 15.61 -11.18
C LYS A 3 -16.66 14.16 -10.72
N ARG A 4 -15.82 13.71 -9.80
CA ARG A 4 -16.06 12.50 -9.02
C ARG A 4 -17.13 12.83 -7.97
N ILE A 5 -18.21 12.06 -8.00
CA ILE A 5 -19.31 12.22 -7.05
C ILE A 5 -18.95 11.36 -5.84
N PHE A 6 -18.67 12.02 -4.71
CA PHE A 6 -18.62 11.34 -3.41
C PHE A 6 -20.03 10.79 -3.10
N LEU A 7 -20.14 9.48 -3.04
CA LEU A 7 -21.34 8.82 -2.56
C LEU A 7 -21.15 8.55 -1.05
N PRO A 8 -22.07 9.01 -0.20
CA PRO A 8 -21.96 8.70 1.23
C PRO A 8 -22.14 7.20 1.47
N LEU A 9 -21.37 6.67 2.41
CA LEU A 9 -21.45 5.30 2.92
C LEU A 9 -22.90 4.86 3.08
N LEU A 10 -23.32 3.90 2.27
CA LEU A 10 -24.58 3.18 2.48
C LEU A 10 -24.23 1.81 3.06
N LEU A 11 -24.55 1.63 4.33
CA LEU A 11 -24.50 0.35 5.02
C LEU A 11 -25.18 -0.73 4.17
N ILE A 12 -24.43 -1.74 3.78
CA ILE A 12 -24.98 -2.94 3.12
C ILE A 12 -25.60 -3.81 4.22
N SER A 13 -26.90 -3.67 4.41
CA SER A 13 -27.70 -4.64 5.15
C SER A 13 -28.08 -5.77 4.21
N ILE A 14 -27.50 -6.94 4.42
CA ILE A 14 -27.94 -8.17 3.76
C ILE A 14 -29.31 -8.51 4.36
N LEU A 15 -30.38 -8.33 3.59
CA LEU A 15 -31.73 -8.80 3.94
C LEU A 15 -32.14 -9.87 2.93
N LEU A 16 -32.06 -11.14 3.36
CA LEU A 16 -32.75 -12.24 2.68
C LEU A 16 -34.25 -12.06 2.87
N LEU A 17 -34.99 -11.85 1.79
CA LEU A 17 -36.44 -11.95 1.77
C LEU A 17 -36.88 -12.78 0.56
N CYS A 18 -37.24 -14.02 0.83
CA CYS A 18 -38.10 -14.82 -0.05
C CYS A 18 -39.54 -14.28 0.03
N LEU A 19 -40.10 -13.85 -1.06
CA LEU A 19 -41.58 -13.78 -1.19
C LEU A 19 -42.00 -13.98 -2.64
N SER A 20 -42.94 -14.89 -2.78
CA SER A 20 -43.55 -15.37 -4.02
C SER A 20 -44.65 -14.45 -4.56
N ALA A 21 -44.72 -14.37 -5.88
CA ALA A 21 -45.87 -14.39 -6.76
C ALA A 21 -46.71 -13.12 -7.06
N CYS A 22 -46.81 -12.92 -8.35
CA CYS A 22 -47.93 -12.50 -9.19
C CYS A 22 -47.99 -11.07 -9.75
N GLY A 23 -47.69 -10.98 -11.07
CA GLY A 23 -48.62 -10.31 -12.05
C GLY A 23 -48.23 -8.97 -12.66
N ALA A 24 -47.39 -8.99 -13.76
CA ALA A 24 -47.43 -8.22 -15.02
C ALA A 24 -47.32 -6.67 -15.01
N PRO A 25 -46.90 -6.00 -16.11
CA PRO A 25 -46.19 -6.45 -17.29
C PRO A 25 -44.78 -5.79 -17.52
N ALA A 26 -44.05 -6.32 -18.49
CA ALA A 26 -42.68 -6.11 -18.92
C ALA A 26 -42.26 -4.65 -19.13
N GLU A 27 -41.16 -4.26 -18.50
CA GLU A 27 -40.11 -3.42 -19.09
C GLU A 27 -38.87 -4.29 -19.20
N ASP A 28 -38.31 -4.28 -20.41
CA ASP A 28 -37.20 -5.11 -20.84
C ASP A 28 -35.87 -4.54 -20.29
N ASP A 29 -35.47 -4.99 -19.13
CA ASP A 29 -34.15 -4.79 -18.58
C ASP A 29 -33.59 -6.17 -18.21
N SER A 30 -33.11 -6.87 -19.25
CA SER A 30 -32.53 -8.20 -19.11
C SER A 30 -31.09 -8.12 -18.56
N ALA A 31 -30.93 -7.78 -17.28
CA ALA A 31 -29.82 -8.24 -16.52
C ALA A 31 -30.06 -9.72 -16.22
N ALA A 32 -29.25 -10.61 -16.79
CA ALA A 32 -29.28 -12.02 -16.44
C ALA A 32 -29.09 -12.17 -14.92
N PRO A 33 -29.81 -13.11 -14.26
CA PRO A 33 -29.57 -13.34 -12.83
C PRO A 33 -28.12 -13.73 -12.63
N ALA A 34 -27.42 -13.02 -11.72
CA ALA A 34 -26.07 -13.38 -11.32
C ALA A 34 -26.06 -14.85 -10.87
N GLY A 35 -25.14 -15.66 -11.43
CA GLY A 35 -24.94 -17.05 -11.04
C GLY A 35 -24.50 -17.18 -9.59
N GLU A 36 -24.60 -18.38 -9.01
CA GLU A 36 -23.96 -18.66 -7.72
C GLU A 36 -22.46 -18.37 -7.84
N GLY A 37 -21.94 -17.43 -7.04
CA GLY A 37 -20.55 -16.96 -7.09
C GLY A 37 -20.34 -15.62 -7.81
N ALA A 38 -21.38 -14.99 -8.34
CA ALA A 38 -21.25 -13.65 -8.92
C ALA A 38 -21.03 -12.59 -7.84
N VAL A 39 -19.99 -11.75 -8.02
CA VAL A 39 -19.69 -10.62 -7.16
C VAL A 39 -19.51 -9.35 -7.98
N THR A 40 -20.05 -8.24 -7.50
CA THR A 40 -19.81 -6.92 -8.07
C THR A 40 -19.04 -6.09 -7.07
N VAL A 41 -17.90 -5.56 -7.51
CA VAL A 41 -17.05 -4.67 -6.71
C VAL A 41 -16.85 -3.35 -7.41
N VAL A 42 -16.62 -2.30 -6.65
CA VAL A 42 -16.10 -1.03 -7.16
C VAL A 42 -14.63 -0.97 -6.80
N ASP A 43 -13.74 -0.85 -7.77
CA ASP A 43 -12.31 -0.76 -7.48
C ASP A 43 -11.92 0.65 -6.98
N ILE A 44 -10.67 0.80 -6.52
CA ILE A 44 -10.22 2.04 -5.88
C ILE A 44 -10.14 3.25 -6.82
N VAL A 45 -10.32 3.06 -8.13
CA VAL A 45 -10.43 4.14 -9.11
C VAL A 45 -11.87 4.34 -9.61
N GLY A 46 -12.84 3.69 -8.94
CA GLY A 46 -14.26 3.87 -9.16
C GLY A 46 -14.83 3.09 -10.36
N ARG A 47 -14.12 2.05 -10.87
CA ARG A 47 -14.65 1.18 -11.91
C ARG A 47 -15.48 0.07 -11.26
N GLU A 48 -16.72 -0.09 -11.70
CA GLU A 48 -17.56 -1.22 -11.33
C GLU A 48 -17.15 -2.46 -12.16
N LYS A 49 -16.90 -3.59 -11.50
CA LYS A 49 -16.55 -4.86 -12.11
C LYS A 49 -17.41 -5.97 -11.53
N THR A 50 -18.12 -6.67 -12.41
CA THR A 50 -18.87 -7.89 -12.06
C THR A 50 -18.11 -9.11 -12.55
N ILE A 51 -17.91 -10.08 -11.66
CA ILE A 51 -17.26 -11.37 -11.93
C ILE A 51 -18.29 -12.44 -11.60
N ASP A 52 -18.64 -13.28 -12.58
CA ASP A 52 -19.74 -14.27 -12.48
C ASP A 52 -19.30 -15.60 -11.88
N TYR A 53 -18.09 -15.65 -11.30
CA TYR A 53 -17.49 -16.86 -10.74
C TYR A 53 -16.53 -16.50 -9.60
N VAL A 54 -16.11 -17.47 -8.83
CA VAL A 54 -15.03 -17.32 -7.84
C VAL A 54 -13.68 -17.46 -8.53
N PRO A 55 -12.83 -16.42 -8.56
CA PRO A 55 -11.52 -16.49 -9.22
C PRO A 55 -10.65 -17.59 -8.63
N GLN A 56 -9.99 -18.36 -9.52
CA GLN A 56 -9.12 -19.47 -9.15
C GLN A 56 -7.70 -19.33 -9.67
N ARG A 57 -7.47 -18.42 -10.63
CA ARG A 57 -6.17 -18.22 -11.27
C ARG A 57 -5.82 -16.73 -11.34
N ILE A 58 -5.28 -16.23 -10.25
CA ILE A 58 -5.07 -14.80 -10.02
C ILE A 58 -3.66 -14.40 -10.47
N ALA A 59 -3.57 -13.28 -11.21
CA ALA A 59 -2.33 -12.58 -11.46
C ALA A 59 -2.22 -11.37 -10.51
N ALA A 60 -1.45 -11.51 -9.44
CA ALA A 60 -1.17 -10.47 -8.45
C ALA A 60 0.12 -9.73 -8.84
N ILE A 61 0.04 -8.83 -9.83
CA ILE A 61 1.20 -8.27 -10.52
C ILE A 61 1.44 -6.77 -10.30
N SER A 62 0.66 -6.13 -9.46
CA SER A 62 0.97 -4.78 -8.98
C SER A 62 1.55 -4.83 -7.57
N GLY A 63 2.49 -3.95 -7.26
CA GLY A 63 3.12 -3.76 -5.94
C GLY A 63 2.73 -4.74 -4.83
N PRO A 64 1.86 -4.32 -3.89
CA PRO A 64 1.52 -5.11 -2.71
C PRO A 64 0.44 -6.18 -2.93
N THR A 65 -0.05 -6.39 -4.16
CA THR A 65 -1.22 -7.26 -4.39
C THR A 65 -1.00 -8.72 -4.02
N TYR A 66 0.24 -9.20 -4.12
CA TYR A 66 0.58 -10.55 -3.68
C TYR A 66 0.44 -10.67 -2.15
N GLU A 67 1.03 -9.76 -1.39
CA GLU A 67 0.97 -9.79 0.08
C GLU A 67 -0.48 -9.70 0.57
N MET A 68 -1.28 -8.81 -0.03
CA MET A 68 -2.70 -8.66 0.29
C MET A 68 -3.48 -9.94 0.01
N THR A 69 -3.20 -10.60 -1.13
CA THR A 69 -3.84 -11.88 -1.48
C THR A 69 -3.43 -12.99 -0.53
N PHE A 70 -2.16 -13.03 -0.13
CA PHE A 70 -1.63 -14.00 0.82
C PHE A 70 -2.33 -13.86 2.19
N MET A 71 -2.37 -12.65 2.76
CA MET A 71 -2.99 -12.37 4.05
C MET A 71 -4.48 -12.77 4.12
N LEU A 72 -5.16 -12.78 2.98
CA LEU A 72 -6.56 -13.18 2.89
C LEU A 72 -6.75 -14.68 2.54
N GLY A 73 -5.71 -15.50 2.69
CA GLY A 73 -5.79 -16.95 2.40
C GLY A 73 -5.93 -17.28 0.90
N GLY A 74 -5.62 -16.33 0.02
CA GLY A 74 -5.78 -16.50 -1.44
C GLY A 74 -4.53 -17.00 -2.18
N GLN A 75 -3.43 -17.30 -1.49
CA GLN A 75 -2.14 -17.63 -2.09
C GLN A 75 -2.18 -18.82 -3.06
N ASP A 76 -2.97 -19.85 -2.76
CA ASP A 76 -3.10 -21.06 -3.59
C ASP A 76 -3.73 -20.78 -4.97
N ARG A 77 -4.38 -19.63 -5.11
CA ARG A 77 -4.98 -19.17 -6.37
C ARG A 77 -4.05 -18.27 -7.17
N VAL A 78 -2.93 -17.83 -6.59
CA VAL A 78 -1.98 -16.94 -7.27
C VAL A 78 -1.12 -17.76 -8.24
N VAL A 79 -1.14 -17.37 -9.51
CA VAL A 79 -0.40 -18.03 -10.61
C VAL A 79 0.75 -17.15 -11.08
N MET A 80 0.55 -15.84 -11.06
CA MET A 80 1.53 -14.85 -11.51
C MET A 80 1.72 -13.76 -10.48
N VAL A 81 2.96 -13.32 -10.31
CA VAL A 81 3.32 -12.21 -9.42
C VAL A 81 4.24 -11.22 -10.14
N LYS A 82 4.42 -10.04 -9.56
CA LYS A 82 5.47 -9.13 -10.00
C LYS A 82 6.84 -9.81 -9.82
N SER A 83 7.70 -9.77 -10.84
CA SER A 83 8.96 -10.54 -10.89
C SER A 83 9.87 -10.32 -9.68
N GLY A 84 9.90 -9.13 -9.09
CA GLY A 84 10.69 -8.85 -7.88
C GLY A 84 10.28 -9.67 -6.65
N HIS A 85 9.02 -10.12 -6.55
CA HIS A 85 8.57 -10.93 -5.41
C HIS A 85 9.24 -12.30 -5.33
N THR A 86 9.62 -12.87 -6.47
CA THR A 86 10.26 -14.20 -6.52
C THR A 86 11.73 -14.19 -6.12
N THR A 87 12.35 -13.02 -5.94
CA THR A 87 13.80 -12.92 -5.72
C THR A 87 14.24 -11.86 -4.73
N ASN A 88 13.54 -10.72 -4.63
CA ASN A 88 14.08 -9.52 -3.99
C ASN A 88 13.62 -9.33 -2.54
N TYR A 89 12.57 -10.05 -2.11
CA TYR A 89 11.98 -9.90 -0.78
C TYR A 89 12.17 -11.18 0.03
N PRO A 90 13.24 -11.28 0.85
CA PRO A 90 13.51 -12.49 1.63
C PRO A 90 12.36 -12.90 2.54
N VAL A 91 11.67 -11.96 3.15
CA VAL A 91 10.52 -12.26 4.03
C VAL A 91 9.37 -12.89 3.25
N ALA A 92 9.10 -12.45 2.02
CA ALA A 92 8.10 -13.08 1.16
C ALA A 92 8.43 -14.56 0.87
N LEU A 93 9.72 -14.87 0.67
CA LEU A 93 10.19 -16.24 0.44
C LEU A 93 10.23 -17.08 1.73
N LEU A 94 10.40 -16.45 2.90
CA LEU A 94 10.28 -17.12 4.18
C LEU A 94 8.84 -17.49 4.51
N THR A 95 7.91 -16.55 4.30
CA THR A 95 6.47 -16.78 4.55
C THR A 95 5.85 -17.74 3.53
N ASN A 96 6.32 -17.71 2.29
CA ASN A 96 5.90 -18.66 1.23
C ASN A 96 7.08 -19.09 0.35
N PRO A 97 7.76 -20.21 0.67
CA PRO A 97 8.88 -20.71 -0.14
C PRO A 97 8.50 -21.09 -1.59
N ASP A 98 7.24 -21.44 -1.84
CA ASP A 98 6.76 -21.79 -3.18
C ASP A 98 6.68 -20.58 -4.12
N LEU A 99 6.70 -19.37 -3.57
CA LEU A 99 6.72 -18.12 -4.33
C LEU A 99 7.88 -18.07 -5.34
N ALA A 100 9.02 -18.69 -5.03
CA ALA A 100 10.15 -18.80 -5.95
C ALA A 100 9.81 -19.50 -7.27
N ASN A 101 8.75 -20.33 -7.29
CA ASN A 101 8.29 -21.11 -8.44
C ASN A 101 7.17 -20.41 -9.23
N TYR A 102 6.62 -19.29 -8.71
CA TYR A 102 5.55 -18.57 -9.38
C TYR A 102 6.07 -17.87 -10.64
N LYS A 103 5.18 -17.69 -11.62
CA LYS A 103 5.55 -16.95 -12.83
C LYS A 103 5.73 -15.47 -12.52
N GLY A 104 6.96 -14.98 -12.58
CA GLY A 104 7.29 -13.57 -12.43
C GLY A 104 6.99 -12.78 -13.70
N ILE A 105 6.23 -11.70 -13.59
CA ILE A 105 5.95 -10.75 -14.67
C ILE A 105 6.63 -9.42 -14.36
N ALA A 106 7.36 -8.90 -15.35
CA ALA A 106 7.94 -7.55 -15.27
C ALA A 106 6.81 -6.53 -15.43
N ALA A 107 6.12 -6.20 -14.34
CA ALA A 107 5.02 -5.26 -14.30
C ALA A 107 5.38 -4.05 -13.43
N ASN A 108 5.24 -2.88 -14.02
CA ASN A 108 5.26 -1.59 -13.33
C ASN A 108 4.24 -0.67 -14.04
N PRO A 109 3.92 0.50 -13.48
CA PRO A 109 2.89 1.37 -14.04
C PRO A 109 3.09 1.80 -15.49
N SER A 110 4.31 1.75 -15.98
CA SER A 110 4.68 2.11 -17.37
C SER A 110 5.02 0.89 -18.25
N SER A 111 4.92 -0.35 -17.70
CA SER A 111 5.20 -1.56 -18.49
C SER A 111 4.08 -1.84 -19.48
N SER A 112 4.46 -2.31 -20.67
CA SER A 112 3.53 -2.89 -21.63
C SER A 112 3.34 -4.38 -21.33
N ILE A 113 2.09 -4.79 -21.09
CA ILE A 113 1.73 -6.16 -20.78
C ILE A 113 1.54 -6.97 -22.07
N ASN A 114 2.07 -8.19 -22.07
CA ASN A 114 1.81 -9.18 -23.11
C ASN A 114 0.61 -10.06 -22.71
N ILE A 115 -0.55 -9.81 -23.31
CA ILE A 115 -1.81 -10.50 -23.00
C ILE A 115 -1.73 -12.01 -23.23
N GLU A 116 -0.93 -12.47 -24.21
CA GLU A 116 -0.78 -13.90 -24.49
C GLU A 116 -0.26 -14.71 -23.30
N ASP A 117 0.59 -14.09 -22.46
CA ASP A 117 1.07 -14.72 -21.23
C ASP A 117 -0.07 -15.05 -20.26
N PHE A 118 -1.08 -14.18 -20.17
CA PHE A 118 -2.22 -14.35 -19.28
C PHE A 118 -3.20 -15.39 -19.83
N LEU A 119 -3.48 -15.35 -21.13
CA LEU A 119 -4.32 -16.33 -21.80
C LEU A 119 -3.73 -17.74 -21.74
N GLN A 120 -2.42 -17.89 -21.96
CA GLN A 120 -1.72 -19.19 -21.88
C GLN A 120 -1.70 -19.81 -20.47
N ASN A 121 -1.86 -18.97 -19.45
CA ASN A 121 -1.91 -19.43 -18.06
C ASN A 121 -3.33 -19.43 -17.50
N ASP A 122 -4.36 -19.31 -18.35
CA ASP A 122 -5.78 -19.32 -17.99
C ASP A 122 -6.09 -18.38 -16.82
N ILE A 123 -5.51 -17.15 -16.82
CA ILE A 123 -5.75 -16.17 -15.78
C ILE A 123 -7.19 -15.69 -15.84
N ASP A 124 -7.88 -15.74 -14.69
CA ASP A 124 -9.29 -15.39 -14.55
C ASP A 124 -9.52 -14.12 -13.70
N LEU A 125 -8.47 -13.60 -13.04
CA LEU A 125 -8.48 -12.30 -12.38
C LEU A 125 -7.09 -11.66 -12.42
N VAL A 126 -7.03 -10.37 -12.75
CA VAL A 126 -5.79 -9.59 -12.70
C VAL A 126 -5.93 -8.46 -11.69
N LEU A 127 -4.99 -8.39 -10.75
CA LEU A 127 -4.81 -7.29 -9.82
C LEU A 127 -3.69 -6.39 -10.36
N TYR A 128 -4.07 -5.20 -10.87
CA TYR A 128 -3.17 -4.35 -11.64
C TYR A 128 -3.16 -2.90 -11.15
N TYR A 129 -2.31 -2.10 -11.77
CA TYR A 129 -2.22 -0.66 -11.53
C TYR A 129 -3.30 0.13 -12.29
N ASP A 130 -3.45 1.41 -11.95
CA ASP A 130 -4.31 2.41 -12.59
C ASP A 130 -3.78 2.88 -13.96
N ASN A 131 -3.59 1.95 -14.89
CA ASN A 131 -3.13 2.21 -16.25
C ASN A 131 -4.22 1.86 -17.26
N ASP A 132 -4.98 2.86 -17.71
CA ASP A 132 -6.12 2.69 -18.61
C ASP A 132 -5.76 1.95 -19.90
N THR A 133 -4.55 2.18 -20.46
CA THR A 133 -4.11 1.53 -21.70
C THR A 133 -3.92 0.03 -21.50
N GLU A 134 -3.33 -0.37 -20.39
CA GLU A 134 -3.07 -1.78 -20.08
C GLU A 134 -4.36 -2.47 -19.60
N LEU A 135 -5.19 -1.78 -18.80
CA LEU A 135 -6.48 -2.29 -18.35
C LEU A 135 -7.41 -2.59 -19.53
N ALA A 136 -7.41 -1.72 -20.57
CA ALA A 136 -8.17 -1.96 -21.79
C ALA A 136 -7.74 -3.22 -22.56
N LYS A 137 -6.47 -3.65 -22.46
CA LYS A 137 -6.01 -4.91 -23.05
C LYS A 137 -6.64 -6.12 -22.37
N PHE A 138 -6.73 -6.11 -21.04
CA PHE A 138 -7.42 -7.16 -20.28
C PHE A 138 -8.91 -7.20 -20.60
N ASP A 139 -9.56 -6.04 -20.61
CA ASP A 139 -10.99 -5.95 -20.96
C ASP A 139 -11.27 -6.49 -22.39
N ASN A 140 -10.41 -6.15 -23.37
CA ASN A 140 -10.53 -6.67 -24.74
C ASN A 140 -10.26 -8.18 -24.86
N ALA A 141 -9.48 -8.74 -23.96
CA ALA A 141 -9.19 -10.17 -23.90
C ALA A 141 -10.25 -10.96 -23.11
N GLY A 142 -11.21 -10.27 -22.49
CA GLY A 142 -12.22 -10.88 -21.63
C GLY A 142 -11.66 -11.36 -20.28
N ILE A 143 -10.52 -10.80 -19.83
CA ILE A 143 -9.91 -11.11 -18.53
C ILE A 143 -10.29 -10.01 -17.56
N PRO A 144 -11.07 -10.27 -16.50
CA PRO A 144 -11.38 -9.27 -15.49
C PRO A 144 -10.12 -8.67 -14.85
N SER A 145 -10.08 -7.35 -14.77
CA SER A 145 -9.00 -6.63 -14.10
C SER A 145 -9.53 -5.66 -13.06
N VAL A 146 -8.96 -5.68 -11.86
CA VAL A 146 -9.35 -4.85 -10.72
C VAL A 146 -8.15 -4.06 -10.22
N VAL A 147 -8.34 -2.78 -9.97
CA VAL A 147 -7.32 -1.89 -9.42
C VAL A 147 -7.50 -1.80 -7.90
N ILE A 148 -6.52 -2.34 -7.17
CA ILE A 148 -6.45 -2.22 -5.70
C ILE A 148 -5.18 -1.51 -5.25
N THR A 149 -4.40 -0.99 -6.19
CA THR A 149 -3.16 -0.24 -5.94
C THR A 149 -3.06 0.91 -6.93
N VAL A 150 -2.87 2.12 -6.46
CA VAL A 150 -2.62 3.30 -7.29
C VAL A 150 -1.20 3.83 -7.12
N ASN A 151 -0.67 4.46 -8.17
CA ASN A 151 0.67 5.04 -8.15
C ASN A 151 0.68 6.45 -7.56
N THR A 152 -0.46 7.13 -7.57
CA THR A 152 -0.58 8.55 -7.23
C THR A 152 -1.08 8.81 -5.82
N GLY A 153 -1.28 7.74 -5.02
CA GLY A 153 -1.98 7.81 -3.74
C GLY A 153 -3.50 7.85 -3.93
N LEU A 154 -4.24 7.61 -2.84
CA LEU A 154 -5.71 7.53 -2.84
C LEU A 154 -6.40 8.89 -2.74
N LEU A 155 -5.64 9.96 -2.42
CA LEU A 155 -6.15 11.31 -2.22
C LEU A 155 -5.88 12.19 -3.44
N ASP A 156 -6.86 12.98 -3.84
CA ASP A 156 -6.78 13.83 -5.03
C ASP A 156 -6.03 15.14 -4.75
N THR A 157 -6.12 15.67 -3.52
CA THR A 157 -5.53 16.96 -3.15
C THR A 157 -4.77 16.90 -1.83
N LEU A 158 -3.82 17.83 -1.65
CA LEU A 158 -3.14 18.00 -0.37
C LEU A 158 -4.11 18.48 0.72
N GLU A 159 -5.13 19.26 0.36
CA GLU A 159 -6.17 19.72 1.29
C GLU A 159 -6.95 18.53 1.86
N GLU A 160 -7.33 17.55 1.02
CA GLU A 160 -7.95 16.30 1.49
C GLU A 160 -7.02 15.56 2.46
N ALA A 161 -5.74 15.44 2.14
CA ALA A 161 -4.75 14.82 3.03
C ALA A 161 -4.62 15.53 4.38
N GLN A 162 -4.80 16.84 4.43
CA GLN A 162 -4.69 17.63 5.65
C GLN A 162 -5.98 17.70 6.48
N THR A 163 -7.13 17.44 5.87
CA THR A 163 -8.45 17.64 6.50
C THR A 163 -9.20 16.35 6.81
N GLN A 164 -8.77 15.20 6.28
CA GLN A 164 -9.41 13.92 6.58
C GLN A 164 -9.31 13.57 8.08
N THR A 165 -10.34 12.93 8.58
CA THR A 165 -10.34 12.37 9.94
C THR A 165 -9.57 11.06 10.00
N ILE A 166 -9.25 10.61 11.20
CA ILE A 166 -8.59 9.29 11.38
C ILE A 166 -9.45 8.14 10.86
N ASP A 167 -10.76 8.19 11.05
CA ASP A 167 -11.69 7.17 10.56
C ASP A 167 -11.75 7.15 9.03
N GLU A 168 -11.83 8.31 8.37
CA GLU A 168 -11.77 8.42 6.91
C GLU A 168 -10.44 7.88 6.35
N TYR A 169 -9.33 8.12 7.04
CA TYR A 169 -8.04 7.56 6.65
C TYR A 169 -8.03 6.03 6.77
N ILE A 170 -8.52 5.48 7.89
CA ILE A 170 -8.61 4.03 8.11
C ILE A 170 -9.50 3.38 7.03
N ASP A 171 -10.65 3.95 6.74
CA ASP A 171 -11.55 3.46 5.69
C ASP A 171 -10.86 3.48 4.32
N THR A 172 -10.15 4.56 4.00
CA THR A 172 -9.38 4.68 2.75
C THR A 172 -8.26 3.64 2.66
N LEU A 173 -7.50 3.46 3.75
CA LEU A 173 -6.39 2.51 3.82
C LEU A 173 -6.87 1.06 3.67
N THR A 174 -8.02 0.73 4.28
CA THR A 174 -8.50 -0.65 4.37
C THR A 174 -9.39 -1.05 3.20
N TYR A 175 -9.93 -0.10 2.43
CA TYR A 175 -10.82 -0.35 1.31
C TYR A 175 -10.27 -1.31 0.25
N PRO A 176 -9.00 -1.22 -0.20
CA PRO A 176 -8.44 -2.16 -1.18
C PRO A 176 -8.51 -3.63 -0.74
N MET A 177 -8.25 -3.89 0.56
CA MET A 177 -8.34 -5.23 1.13
C MET A 177 -9.78 -5.74 1.18
N SER A 178 -10.75 -4.85 1.48
CA SER A 178 -12.18 -5.22 1.45
C SER A 178 -12.65 -5.63 0.06
N VAL A 179 -12.18 -4.93 -0.98
CA VAL A 179 -12.46 -5.29 -2.38
C VAL A 179 -11.89 -6.66 -2.71
N LEU A 180 -10.65 -6.92 -2.29
CA LEU A 180 -10.00 -8.20 -2.54
C LEU A 180 -10.67 -9.36 -1.77
N ALA A 181 -11.04 -9.16 -0.51
CA ALA A 181 -11.77 -10.15 0.28
C ALA A 181 -13.11 -10.52 -0.38
N ALA A 182 -13.84 -9.52 -0.90
CA ALA A 182 -15.08 -9.74 -1.64
C ALA A 182 -14.85 -10.55 -2.93
N LEU A 183 -13.72 -10.35 -3.63
CA LEU A 183 -13.35 -11.09 -4.84
C LEU A 183 -12.97 -12.55 -4.54
N LEU A 184 -12.32 -12.81 -3.41
CA LEU A 184 -11.92 -14.16 -2.99
C LEU A 184 -13.13 -15.01 -2.56
N GLN A 185 -14.21 -14.40 -2.05
CA GLN A 185 -15.47 -15.05 -1.71
C GLN A 185 -15.33 -16.25 -0.75
N THR A 186 -14.47 -16.15 0.27
CA THR A 186 -14.30 -17.15 1.32
C THR A 186 -14.63 -16.55 2.69
N GLU A 187 -15.09 -17.39 3.64
CA GLU A 187 -15.27 -16.97 5.03
C GLU A 187 -13.92 -16.57 5.65
N GLU A 188 -12.85 -17.28 5.29
CA GLU A 188 -11.48 -16.99 5.70
C GLU A 188 -11.07 -15.57 5.25
N ALA A 189 -11.19 -15.23 3.96
CA ALA A 189 -10.83 -13.90 3.47
C ALA A 189 -11.60 -12.77 4.16
N SER A 190 -12.87 -13.00 4.49
CA SER A 190 -13.68 -12.03 5.23
C SER A 190 -13.20 -11.88 6.68
N SER A 191 -12.91 -12.99 7.35
CA SER A 191 -12.42 -13.01 8.73
C SER A 191 -11.04 -12.36 8.85
N GLU A 192 -10.12 -12.69 7.94
CA GLU A 192 -8.78 -12.11 7.91
C GLU A 192 -8.80 -10.60 7.61
N TYR A 193 -9.68 -10.18 6.70
CA TYR A 193 -9.88 -8.75 6.45
C TYR A 193 -10.37 -8.02 7.71
N GLU A 194 -11.38 -8.57 8.42
CA GLU A 194 -11.92 -7.95 9.64
C GLU A 194 -10.85 -7.87 10.73
N ALA A 195 -10.10 -8.95 10.97
CA ALA A 195 -9.02 -8.97 11.94
C ALA A 195 -7.93 -7.94 11.63
N TRP A 196 -7.51 -7.86 10.36
CA TRP A 196 -6.51 -6.89 9.94
C TRP A 196 -7.04 -5.44 9.99
N ARG A 197 -8.29 -5.19 9.64
CA ARG A 197 -8.93 -3.86 9.75
C ARG A 197 -9.00 -3.41 11.20
N ASP A 198 -9.36 -4.31 12.13
CA ASP A 198 -9.42 -4.02 13.56
C ASP A 198 -8.03 -3.69 14.10
N TYR A 199 -7.00 -4.45 13.70
CA TYR A 199 -5.59 -4.13 14.01
C TYR A 199 -5.21 -2.73 13.52
N CYS A 200 -5.48 -2.41 12.26
CA CYS A 200 -5.20 -1.07 11.70
C CYS A 200 -5.90 0.02 12.50
N SER A 201 -7.17 -0.17 12.80
CA SER A 201 -7.99 0.77 13.58
C SER A 201 -7.40 0.99 14.98
N GLU A 202 -7.10 -0.08 15.71
CA GLU A 202 -6.52 0.00 17.06
C GLU A 202 -5.21 0.78 17.05
N LYS A 203 -4.27 0.41 16.17
CA LYS A 203 -2.93 1.00 16.16
C LYS A 203 -2.94 2.45 15.67
N LEU A 204 -3.70 2.76 14.63
CA LEU A 204 -3.77 4.13 14.10
C LEU A 204 -4.49 5.09 15.06
N HIS A 205 -5.55 4.65 15.75
CA HIS A 205 -6.16 5.45 16.82
C HIS A 205 -5.20 5.66 17.99
N MET A 206 -4.47 4.64 18.42
CA MET A 206 -3.47 4.78 19.48
C MET A 206 -2.41 5.84 19.11
N ILE A 207 -1.95 5.86 17.85
CA ILE A 207 -1.00 6.87 17.37
C ILE A 207 -1.67 8.24 17.36
N TYR A 208 -2.87 8.35 16.79
CA TYR A 208 -3.64 9.60 16.73
C TYR A 208 -3.88 10.22 18.10
N ASP A 209 -4.28 9.42 19.08
CA ASP A 209 -4.55 9.88 20.45
C ASP A 209 -3.30 10.50 21.10
N ARG A 210 -2.11 10.01 20.78
CA ARG A 210 -0.83 10.52 21.30
C ARG A 210 -0.32 11.75 20.56
N THR A 211 -0.63 11.90 19.28
CA THR A 211 -0.01 12.93 18.40
C THR A 211 -0.93 14.05 17.97
N SER A 212 -2.26 13.86 18.03
CA SER A 212 -3.25 14.81 17.50
C SER A 212 -3.20 16.19 18.18
N THR A 213 -2.74 16.25 19.43
CA THR A 213 -2.64 17.50 20.21
C THR A 213 -1.27 18.19 20.11
N LEU A 214 -0.31 17.59 19.38
CA LEU A 214 1.01 18.21 19.17
C LEU A 214 0.88 19.51 18.40
N ALA A 215 1.47 20.59 18.93
CA ALA A 215 1.64 21.85 18.23
C ALA A 215 2.65 21.69 17.08
N ASP A 216 2.63 22.59 16.09
CA ASP A 216 3.50 22.51 14.92
C ASP A 216 5.00 22.57 15.30
N ASP A 217 5.37 23.34 16.31
CA ASP A 217 6.75 23.44 16.82
C ASP A 217 7.21 22.21 17.62
N GLN A 218 6.34 21.26 17.91
CA GLN A 218 6.63 19.97 18.54
C GLN A 218 6.82 18.85 17.51
N ARG A 219 6.58 19.14 16.22
CA ARG A 219 6.66 18.17 15.13
C ARG A 219 8.01 18.29 14.44
N LYS A 220 8.73 17.18 14.35
CA LYS A 220 10.00 17.17 13.59
C LYS A 220 9.74 17.35 12.10
N SER A 221 10.57 18.17 11.47
CA SER A 221 10.57 18.32 10.03
C SER A 221 11.19 17.09 9.35
N VAL A 222 10.45 16.50 8.40
CA VAL A 222 10.80 15.25 7.73
C VAL A 222 10.99 15.47 6.24
N TYR A 223 12.13 15.09 5.70
CA TYR A 223 12.36 14.99 4.28
C TYR A 223 12.35 13.51 3.85
N TRP A 224 11.54 13.16 2.87
CA TRP A 224 11.46 11.79 2.35
C TRP A 224 12.19 11.69 1.02
N ALA A 225 13.40 11.14 1.04
CA ALA A 225 14.23 10.96 -0.14
C ALA A 225 13.74 9.76 -0.97
N ASN A 226 13.57 9.98 -2.28
CA ASN A 226 13.25 8.95 -3.24
C ASN A 226 14.54 8.38 -3.84
N THR A 227 14.66 7.06 -3.89
CA THR A 227 15.85 6.35 -4.39
C THR A 227 15.79 5.92 -5.85
N TRP A 228 14.78 6.33 -6.62
CA TRP A 228 14.77 6.13 -8.07
C TRP A 228 15.91 6.88 -8.79
N GLY A 229 16.39 7.99 -8.19
CA GLY A 229 17.66 8.61 -8.52
C GLY A 229 18.78 8.09 -7.60
N GLU A 230 20.04 8.27 -7.99
CA GLU A 230 21.20 7.84 -7.17
C GLU A 230 21.63 8.89 -6.14
N ASN A 231 20.74 9.84 -5.80
CA ASN A 231 21.07 10.93 -4.88
C ASN A 231 19.84 11.36 -4.05
N VAL A 232 20.10 12.14 -3.00
CA VAL A 232 19.09 12.64 -2.06
C VAL A 232 18.19 13.75 -2.62
N LEU A 233 18.44 14.24 -3.84
CA LEU A 233 17.75 15.42 -4.41
C LEU A 233 16.46 15.08 -5.16
N SER A 234 15.94 13.88 -5.04
CA SER A 234 14.59 13.52 -5.45
C SER A 234 13.77 13.18 -4.21
N THR A 235 12.57 13.73 -4.09
CA THR A 235 11.70 13.52 -2.93
C THR A 235 10.46 12.71 -3.28
N TYR A 236 9.86 12.08 -2.28
CA TYR A 236 8.65 11.28 -2.41
C TYR A 236 7.50 11.95 -1.64
N VAL A 237 6.71 12.72 -2.36
CA VAL A 237 5.66 13.60 -1.80
C VAL A 237 4.26 13.19 -2.26
N LEU A 238 3.92 11.91 -2.12
CA LEU A 238 2.52 11.50 -2.25
C LEU A 238 1.65 12.19 -1.21
N LYS A 239 0.44 12.55 -1.58
CA LYS A 239 -0.46 13.31 -0.70
C LYS A 239 -0.78 12.60 0.60
N ASN A 240 -1.01 11.27 0.54
CA ASN A 240 -1.21 10.47 1.74
C ASN A 240 0.01 10.47 2.69
N ARG A 241 1.25 10.66 2.19
CA ARG A 241 2.45 10.76 3.04
C ARG A 241 2.42 11.98 3.96
N TYR A 242 1.82 13.08 3.51
CA TYR A 242 1.64 14.24 4.40
C TYR A 242 0.76 13.88 5.61
N TYR A 243 -0.33 13.16 5.39
CA TYR A 243 -1.17 12.70 6.50
C TYR A 243 -0.47 11.68 7.39
N GLU A 244 0.17 10.68 6.81
CA GLU A 244 0.88 9.61 7.54
C GLU A 244 2.03 10.13 8.40
N VAL A 245 2.86 11.03 7.86
CA VAL A 245 3.93 11.68 8.61
C VAL A 245 3.35 12.57 9.71
N ARG A 246 2.26 13.32 9.43
CA ARG A 246 1.61 14.13 10.44
C ARG A 246 0.96 13.29 11.53
N LEU A 247 0.32 12.18 11.18
CA LEU A 247 -0.22 11.20 12.11
C LEU A 247 0.89 10.62 13.01
N ALA A 248 2.05 10.33 12.46
CA ALA A 248 3.23 9.88 13.20
C ALA A 248 3.91 10.99 14.06
N GLY A 249 3.39 12.20 14.04
CA GLY A 249 3.91 13.33 14.83
C GLY A 249 5.04 14.12 14.17
N GLY A 250 5.21 14.02 12.84
CA GLY A 250 6.13 14.84 12.05
C GLY A 250 5.44 15.88 11.19
N ASP A 251 6.25 16.56 10.37
CA ASP A 251 5.82 17.50 9.33
C ASP A 251 6.63 17.24 8.05
N LEU A 252 5.95 16.72 7.00
CA LEU A 252 6.61 16.36 5.75
C LEU A 252 6.93 17.61 4.94
N ILE A 253 8.20 17.80 4.65
CA ILE A 253 8.70 18.90 3.82
C ILE A 253 8.75 18.46 2.36
N GLY A 254 8.23 19.30 1.48
CA GLY A 254 8.31 19.10 0.03
C GLY A 254 8.17 20.41 -0.72
N PRO A 255 8.46 20.42 -2.03
CA PRO A 255 8.32 21.61 -2.85
C PRO A 255 6.85 21.98 -3.05
N ASP A 256 6.51 23.26 -2.85
CA ASP A 256 5.18 23.79 -3.07
C ASP A 256 4.76 23.70 -4.53
N GLY A 257 3.52 23.27 -4.79
CA GLY A 257 2.87 23.37 -6.10
C GLY A 257 3.47 22.48 -7.20
N VAL A 258 4.28 21.49 -6.85
CA VAL A 258 4.88 20.58 -7.84
C VAL A 258 3.89 19.50 -8.26
N SER A 259 3.80 19.25 -9.55
CA SER A 259 3.07 18.10 -10.11
C SER A 259 3.98 16.88 -10.17
N GLY A 260 3.48 15.73 -9.74
CA GLY A 260 4.19 14.45 -9.78
C GLY A 260 4.58 13.94 -8.39
N ASN A 261 4.88 12.65 -8.33
CA ASN A 261 5.12 11.95 -7.07
C ASN A 261 6.59 12.01 -6.62
N PHE A 262 7.50 12.31 -7.56
CA PHE A 262 8.95 12.26 -7.38
C PHE A 262 9.62 13.54 -7.91
N PRO A 263 9.26 14.73 -7.39
CA PRO A 263 9.89 15.96 -7.85
C PRO A 263 11.36 15.99 -7.47
N GLU A 264 12.18 16.53 -8.37
CA GLU A 264 13.55 16.87 -8.08
C GLU A 264 13.60 18.22 -7.35
N ILE A 265 14.54 18.34 -6.42
CA ILE A 265 14.84 19.55 -5.68
C ILE A 265 16.27 19.99 -5.91
N THR A 266 16.58 21.24 -5.63
CA THR A 266 17.96 21.71 -5.63
C THR A 266 18.62 21.47 -4.27
N ARG A 267 19.94 21.44 -4.29
CA ARG A 267 20.74 21.36 -3.06
C ARG A 267 20.44 22.53 -2.12
N GLU A 268 20.32 23.72 -2.68
CA GLU A 268 20.01 24.94 -1.94
C GLU A 268 18.65 24.86 -1.24
N GLN A 269 17.65 24.24 -1.87
CA GLN A 269 16.34 23.99 -1.24
C GLN A 269 16.50 23.05 -0.03
N LEU A 270 17.21 21.93 -0.18
CA LEU A 270 17.43 20.99 0.91
C LEU A 270 18.16 21.64 2.10
N PHE A 271 19.19 22.46 1.84
CA PHE A 271 19.87 23.23 2.88
C PHE A 271 18.99 24.33 3.52
N THR A 272 18.10 24.94 2.74
CA THR A 272 17.15 25.94 3.27
C THR A 272 16.12 25.30 4.18
N TRP A 273 15.66 24.11 3.84
CA TRP A 273 14.72 23.34 4.66
C TRP A 273 15.38 22.75 5.91
N ASP A 274 16.63 22.37 5.83
CA ASP A 274 17.45 21.76 6.89
C ASP A 274 16.64 20.73 7.74
N PRO A 275 16.14 19.64 7.14
CA PRO A 275 15.28 18.68 7.81
C PRO A 275 15.92 18.10 9.06
N GLU A 276 15.10 17.87 10.10
CA GLU A 276 15.54 17.20 11.33
C GLU A 276 15.66 15.69 11.13
N VAL A 277 14.83 15.11 10.22
CA VAL A 277 14.84 13.67 9.89
C VAL A 277 14.83 13.50 8.38
N ILE A 278 15.65 12.58 7.87
CA ILE A 278 15.62 12.12 6.47
C ILE A 278 15.18 10.66 6.44
N LEU A 279 14.05 10.40 5.78
CA LEU A 279 13.61 9.03 5.44
C LEU A 279 14.06 8.71 4.03
N VAL A 280 14.65 7.53 3.83
CA VAL A 280 15.17 7.07 2.53
C VAL A 280 14.34 5.87 2.10
N ASP A 281 13.62 5.99 0.98
CA ASP A 281 12.78 4.89 0.50
C ASP A 281 13.61 3.71 -0.05
N ASN A 282 12.92 2.58 -0.27
CA ASN A 282 13.52 1.36 -0.81
C ASN A 282 13.10 1.07 -2.26
N HIS A 283 12.41 2.00 -2.93
CA HIS A 283 11.80 1.74 -4.24
C HIS A 283 12.79 1.70 -5.39
N GLY A 284 13.90 2.41 -5.26
CA GLY A 284 14.96 2.48 -6.27
C GLY A 284 16.13 1.56 -5.97
N GLY A 285 17.08 1.54 -6.89
CA GLY A 285 18.16 0.57 -6.86
C GLY A 285 19.26 0.81 -5.80
N SER A 286 19.22 1.88 -4.97
CA SER A 286 20.41 2.21 -4.19
C SER A 286 20.16 3.00 -2.88
N PRO A 287 19.25 2.58 -1.97
CA PRO A 287 19.05 3.29 -0.71
C PRO A 287 20.35 3.35 0.14
N ASP A 288 21.16 2.29 0.15
CA ASP A 288 22.43 2.27 0.84
C ASP A 288 23.44 3.28 0.29
N LEU A 289 23.44 3.52 -1.03
CA LEU A 289 24.31 4.52 -1.62
C LEU A 289 23.86 5.93 -1.22
N VAL A 290 22.56 6.19 -1.17
CA VAL A 290 22.02 7.48 -0.70
C VAL A 290 22.39 7.72 0.76
N VAL A 291 22.18 6.74 1.63
CA VAL A 291 22.56 6.84 3.07
C VAL A 291 24.07 7.03 3.22
N LYS A 292 24.89 6.28 2.48
CA LYS A 292 26.37 6.42 2.51
C LYS A 292 26.81 7.78 2.00
N ASP A 293 26.20 8.31 0.93
CA ASP A 293 26.53 9.65 0.43
C ASP A 293 26.20 10.72 1.47
N LEU A 294 25.03 10.63 2.11
CA LEU A 294 24.66 11.57 3.16
C LEU A 294 25.67 11.62 4.32
N TYR A 295 26.19 10.48 4.76
CA TYR A 295 27.12 10.43 5.88
C TYR A 295 28.58 10.68 5.51
N ASN A 296 29.03 10.29 4.30
CA ASN A 296 30.45 10.32 3.94
C ASN A 296 30.85 11.48 3.01
N ASN A 297 29.87 12.23 2.49
CA ASN A 297 30.13 13.37 1.63
C ASN A 297 30.06 14.67 2.44
N ASP A 298 31.20 15.36 2.58
CA ASP A 298 31.31 16.61 3.31
C ASP A 298 30.26 17.65 2.91
N THR A 299 29.73 17.56 1.69
CA THR A 299 28.66 18.42 1.19
C THR A 299 27.45 18.44 2.13
N TRP A 300 27.09 17.32 2.71
CA TRP A 300 25.88 17.16 3.54
C TRP A 300 26.12 17.36 5.04
N SER A 301 27.39 17.50 5.45
CA SER A 301 27.81 17.52 6.86
C SER A 301 27.16 18.60 7.73
N THR A 302 26.60 19.64 7.10
CA THR A 302 25.93 20.74 7.81
C THR A 302 24.44 20.53 8.00
N LEU A 303 23.81 19.55 7.33
CA LEU A 303 22.40 19.23 7.53
C LEU A 303 22.15 18.72 8.95
N SER A 304 21.05 19.16 9.55
CA SER A 304 20.66 18.78 10.90
C SER A 304 20.47 17.28 11.04
N ALA A 305 19.79 16.63 10.09
CA ALA A 305 19.61 15.18 10.08
C ALA A 305 20.93 14.40 10.02
N VAL A 306 21.93 14.89 9.26
CA VAL A 306 23.24 14.26 9.16
C VAL A 306 24.02 14.39 10.47
N ARG A 307 24.07 15.59 11.04
CA ARG A 307 24.79 15.87 12.31
C ARG A 307 24.24 15.10 13.49
N ASN A 308 22.94 14.88 13.51
CA ASN A 308 22.22 14.23 14.60
C ASN A 308 21.98 12.73 14.36
N GLU A 309 22.52 12.17 13.27
CA GLU A 309 22.36 10.76 12.88
C GLU A 309 20.87 10.34 12.71
N GLN A 310 20.05 11.26 12.17
CA GLN A 310 18.61 11.07 11.96
C GLN A 310 18.28 10.74 10.49
N ILE A 311 18.98 9.75 9.95
CA ILE A 311 18.74 9.23 8.59
C ILE A 311 18.31 7.77 8.70
N PHE A 312 17.13 7.45 8.20
CA PHE A 312 16.54 6.13 8.34
C PHE A 312 16.07 5.58 6.99
N ARG A 313 16.36 4.31 6.72
CA ARG A 313 15.75 3.60 5.60
C ARG A 313 14.32 3.20 5.97
N ILE A 314 13.41 3.28 5.00
CA ILE A 314 12.05 2.77 5.17
C ILE A 314 12.10 1.25 5.36
N PRO A 315 11.41 0.67 6.34
CA PRO A 315 11.33 -0.76 6.54
C PRO A 315 10.77 -1.51 5.31
N ALA A 316 11.19 -2.76 5.15
CA ALA A 316 10.69 -3.64 4.10
C ALA A 316 10.61 -5.09 4.59
N GLY A 317 9.47 -5.72 4.31
CA GLY A 317 9.19 -7.10 4.67
C GLY A 317 8.81 -7.94 3.44
N VAL A 318 7.57 -8.44 3.38
CA VAL A 318 7.04 -9.12 2.17
C VAL A 318 7.02 -8.18 0.98
N PHE A 319 6.78 -6.89 1.25
CA PHE A 319 6.96 -5.79 0.31
C PHE A 319 7.47 -4.56 1.07
N PHE A 320 7.50 -3.38 0.46
CA PHE A 320 7.83 -2.12 1.15
C PHE A 320 6.70 -1.75 2.12
N LEU A 321 7.03 -1.36 3.36
CA LEU A 321 6.03 -1.02 4.36
C LEU A 321 5.20 0.22 4.01
N ASP A 322 5.66 1.03 3.08
CA ASP A 322 4.95 2.23 2.65
C ASP A 322 3.81 1.96 1.65
N LYS A 323 3.47 0.69 1.43
CA LYS A 323 2.41 0.28 0.49
C LYS A 323 1.61 -0.89 1.02
N GLY A 324 0.32 -0.88 0.68
CA GLY A 324 -0.57 -2.01 0.94
C GLY A 324 -0.88 -2.21 2.42
N SER A 325 -0.90 -3.47 2.82
CA SER A 325 -1.35 -3.91 4.14
C SER A 325 -0.44 -3.47 5.29
N THR A 326 0.83 -3.20 5.04
CA THR A 326 1.84 -2.90 6.06
C THR A 326 2.01 -1.41 6.38
N THR A 327 1.20 -0.52 5.77
CA THR A 327 1.29 0.93 5.99
C THR A 327 1.07 1.32 7.48
N THR A 328 0.24 0.59 8.23
CA THR A 328 0.06 0.81 9.67
C THR A 328 1.36 0.60 10.44
N LEU A 329 2.13 -0.45 10.13
CA LEU A 329 3.47 -0.66 10.71
C LEU A 329 4.42 0.49 10.38
N LEU A 330 4.36 1.01 9.16
CA LEU A 330 5.17 2.17 8.78
C LEU A 330 4.85 3.40 9.62
N VAL A 331 3.57 3.71 9.81
CA VAL A 331 3.15 4.87 10.62
C VAL A 331 3.60 4.70 12.07
N MET A 332 3.47 3.49 12.64
CA MET A 332 3.97 3.19 13.99
C MET A 332 5.49 3.36 14.08
N TRP A 333 6.24 2.80 13.12
CA TRP A 333 7.69 2.95 13.07
C TRP A 333 8.11 4.42 12.97
N MET A 334 7.46 5.21 12.09
CA MET A 334 7.73 6.65 12.03
C MET A 334 7.44 7.33 13.37
N ALA A 335 6.35 6.96 14.05
CA ALA A 335 5.98 7.55 15.33
C ALA A 335 7.06 7.30 16.42
N THR A 336 7.65 6.11 16.46
CA THR A 336 8.76 5.81 17.39
C THR A 336 10.03 6.64 17.13
N ILE A 337 10.28 7.02 15.87
CA ILE A 337 11.41 7.87 15.48
C ILE A 337 11.14 9.35 15.73
N LEU A 338 9.94 9.80 15.33
CA LEU A 338 9.58 11.21 15.36
C LEU A 338 9.24 11.70 16.78
N GLN A 339 8.61 10.84 17.57
CA GLN A 339 8.12 11.16 18.93
C GLN A 339 8.53 10.06 19.94
N PRO A 340 9.83 9.77 20.11
CA PRO A 340 10.31 8.64 20.91
C PRO A 340 9.83 8.66 22.36
N GLU A 341 9.59 9.84 22.95
CA GLU A 341 9.10 9.94 24.33
C GLU A 341 7.62 9.52 24.44
N LEU A 342 6.80 9.79 23.42
CA LEU A 342 5.40 9.42 23.38
C LEU A 342 5.18 7.92 23.08
N PHE A 343 6.18 7.29 22.46
CA PHE A 343 6.13 5.89 22.03
C PHE A 343 7.20 5.02 22.69
N ALA A 344 7.71 5.42 23.85
CA ALA A 344 8.75 4.68 24.60
C ALA A 344 8.30 3.26 25.04
N ASP A 345 7.01 3.00 25.05
CA ASP A 345 6.39 1.70 25.36
C ASP A 345 6.18 0.81 24.12
N VAL A 346 6.47 1.31 22.92
CA VAL A 346 6.31 0.56 21.65
C VAL A 346 7.63 -0.09 21.27
N ASP A 347 7.64 -1.42 21.24
CA ASP A 347 8.76 -2.22 20.71
C ASP A 347 8.43 -2.66 19.28
N MET A 348 9.10 -2.06 18.30
CA MET A 348 8.85 -2.35 16.88
C MET A 348 9.29 -3.76 16.47
N VAL A 349 10.26 -4.38 17.17
CA VAL A 349 10.66 -5.78 16.90
C VAL A 349 9.50 -6.70 17.29
N GLU A 350 8.94 -6.54 18.46
CA GLU A 350 7.80 -7.34 18.92
C GLU A 350 6.53 -7.06 18.09
N GLU A 351 6.30 -5.82 17.68
CA GLU A 351 5.13 -5.47 16.86
C GLU A 351 5.22 -6.10 15.45
N ILE A 352 6.40 -6.09 14.82
CA ILE A 352 6.62 -6.76 13.53
C ILE A 352 6.45 -8.28 13.68
N LYS A 353 7.02 -8.89 14.73
CA LYS A 353 6.84 -10.32 15.00
C LYS A 353 5.37 -10.67 15.19
N TYR A 354 4.63 -9.86 15.96
CA TYR A 354 3.20 -10.03 16.14
C TYR A 354 2.46 -9.98 14.80
N TYR A 355 2.73 -8.97 13.97
CA TYR A 355 2.08 -8.78 12.69
C TYR A 355 2.30 -9.96 11.73
N TYR A 356 3.53 -10.45 11.64
CA TYR A 356 3.85 -11.59 10.77
C TYR A 356 3.31 -12.92 11.31
N ASN A 357 3.28 -13.10 12.62
CA ASN A 357 2.65 -14.28 13.22
C ASN A 357 1.14 -14.29 13.00
N GLU A 358 0.47 -13.15 13.18
CA GLU A 358 -0.99 -13.03 13.07
C GLU A 358 -1.49 -13.15 11.62
N PHE A 359 -0.85 -12.43 10.67
CA PHE A 359 -1.35 -12.26 9.31
C PHE A 359 -0.61 -13.09 8.25
N TYR A 360 0.49 -13.73 8.61
CA TYR A 360 1.27 -14.58 7.69
C TYR A 360 1.54 -15.97 8.26
N GLU A 361 1.05 -16.27 9.46
CA GLU A 361 1.31 -17.53 10.17
C GLU A 361 2.82 -17.87 10.24
N TYR A 362 3.67 -16.83 10.34
CA TYR A 362 5.12 -16.96 10.34
C TYR A 362 5.76 -16.28 11.55
N GLU A 363 6.43 -17.08 12.39
CA GLU A 363 7.16 -16.60 13.57
C GLU A 363 8.54 -16.07 13.18
N LEU A 364 8.65 -14.75 12.97
CA LEU A 364 9.94 -14.10 12.77
C LEU A 364 10.81 -14.19 14.06
N THR A 365 12.10 -14.45 13.87
CA THR A 365 13.08 -14.23 14.94
C THR A 365 13.33 -12.73 15.15
N ASP A 366 13.89 -12.35 16.31
CA ASP A 366 14.26 -10.95 16.59
C ASP A 366 15.23 -10.41 15.53
N GLU A 367 16.17 -11.24 15.04
CA GLU A 367 17.11 -10.85 13.99
C GLU A 367 16.41 -10.58 12.65
N GLU A 368 15.42 -11.40 12.28
CA GLU A 368 14.62 -11.21 11.05
C GLU A 368 13.73 -9.97 11.16
N ALA A 369 13.07 -9.76 12.30
CA ALA A 369 12.26 -8.58 12.55
C ALA A 369 13.11 -7.29 12.50
N GLN A 370 14.32 -7.32 13.07
CA GLN A 370 15.26 -6.20 12.97
C GLN A 370 15.68 -5.96 11.52
N LYS A 371 15.93 -6.99 10.71
CA LYS A 371 16.22 -6.84 9.28
C LYS A 371 15.06 -6.21 8.51
N VAL A 372 13.81 -6.52 8.88
CA VAL A 372 12.62 -5.86 8.30
C VAL A 372 12.67 -4.36 8.61
N ILE A 373 12.96 -3.97 9.86
CA ILE A 373 13.11 -2.57 10.28
C ILE A 373 14.23 -1.89 9.49
N ASP A 374 15.34 -2.58 9.25
CA ASP A 374 16.50 -2.07 8.50
C ASP A 374 16.28 -2.04 6.98
N GLY A 375 15.10 -2.47 6.48
CA GLY A 375 14.77 -2.48 5.07
C GLY A 375 15.36 -3.67 4.31
N TRP A 376 14.99 -4.88 4.69
CA TRP A 376 15.52 -6.13 4.13
C TRP A 376 15.03 -6.42 2.70
N VAL A 377 15.76 -5.94 1.73
CA VAL A 377 15.54 -6.17 0.29
C VAL A 377 16.85 -6.59 -0.36
N ILE A 378 16.83 -7.62 -1.20
CA ILE A 378 17.96 -8.00 -2.07
C ILE A 378 17.88 -7.16 -3.34
N GLN A 379 18.92 -6.38 -3.61
CA GLN A 379 19.03 -5.50 -4.78
C GLN A 379 19.81 -6.17 -5.92
#